data_0f421268a6c8a080a12c5cb61f34b210
#
_entry.id   0f421268a6c8a080a12c5cb61f34b210
#
_cell.length_a   1.000
_cell.length_b   1.000
_cell.length_c   1.000
_cell.angle_alpha   90.00
_cell.angle_beta   90.00
_cell.angle_gamma   90.00
#
_symmetry.space_group_name_H-M   'P 1'
#
loop_
_entity.id
_entity.type
_entity.pdbx_description
1 polymer ?
#
loop_
_entity_poly.entity_id
_entity_poly.type
_entity_poly.pdbx_seq_one_letter_code
_entity_poly.pdbx_strand_id
1 'polypeptide(L)'
;MLAEHGLSPRRPPEGWTSEALLALPSLQNLEGERVLLARGETGRELIRETLESRGARVTLLPLYRRFRPDHSPEQIRATLGTFAPEAIVALSGETLNNLIALCANSSHNLYDRLLIVPADRVAEQARAAGFTNPCIPGSLADNDIVATVAAQLAGRDGGSGKAK
;
A
#
# COMPACT_ATOMS: atom_id res chain seq x y z
N MET A 1 22.56 -6.15 5.36
CA MET A 1 22.38 -6.54 3.93
C MET A 1 23.23 -5.67 2.98
N LEU A 2 22.97 -4.38 2.69
CA LEU A 2 23.84 -3.62 1.75
C LEU A 2 25.26 -3.39 2.32
N ALA A 3 25.39 -3.09 3.63
CA ALA A 3 26.68 -2.91 4.29
C ALA A 3 27.55 -4.19 4.27
N GLU A 4 26.99 -5.37 4.31
CA GLU A 4 27.68 -6.67 4.20
C GLU A 4 28.35 -6.85 2.82
N HIS A 5 27.88 -6.11 1.82
CA HIS A 5 28.45 -6.06 0.47
C HIS A 5 29.34 -4.84 0.25
N GLY A 6 29.78 -4.15 1.33
CA GLY A 6 30.66 -2.99 1.23
C GLY A 6 29.99 -1.72 0.69
N LEU A 7 28.64 -1.70 0.62
CA LEU A 7 27.87 -0.56 0.14
C LEU A 7 27.45 0.35 1.30
N SER A 8 27.62 1.65 1.14
CA SER A 8 27.19 2.68 2.10
C SER A 8 25.97 3.42 1.54
N PRO A 9 24.74 2.90 1.78
CA PRO A 9 23.54 3.52 1.23
C PRO A 9 23.27 4.88 1.85
N ARG A 10 22.91 5.84 1.02
CA ARG A 10 22.38 7.14 1.45
C ARG A 10 20.85 7.07 1.45
N ARG A 11 20.25 7.62 2.47
CA ARG A 11 18.79 7.69 2.62
C ARG A 11 18.37 9.10 3.01
N PRO A 12 17.14 9.52 2.69
CA PRO A 12 16.60 10.76 3.23
C PRO A 12 16.61 10.72 4.76
N PRO A 13 16.88 11.85 5.44
CA PRO A 13 16.83 11.93 6.90
C PRO A 13 15.40 11.67 7.42
N GLU A 14 14.40 12.10 6.68
CA GLU A 14 12.99 11.93 7.00
C GLU A 14 12.18 11.47 5.76
N GLY A 15 11.24 10.55 6.01
CA GLY A 15 10.32 10.05 4.98
C GLY A 15 10.95 9.09 3.97
N TRP A 16 10.07 8.45 3.18
CA TRP A 16 10.42 7.46 2.16
C TRP A 16 9.76 7.79 0.82
N THR A 17 9.55 9.09 0.56
CA THR A 17 8.92 9.56 -0.67
C THR A 17 9.96 9.87 -1.75
N SER A 18 9.51 9.92 -3.00
CA SER A 18 10.36 10.35 -4.12
C SER A 18 10.88 11.78 -3.91
N GLU A 19 10.06 12.64 -3.35
CA GLU A 19 10.37 14.04 -3.05
C GLU A 19 11.47 14.14 -2.00
N ALA A 20 11.37 13.36 -0.92
CA ALA A 20 12.40 13.31 0.12
C ALA A 20 13.74 12.80 -0.41
N LEU A 21 13.71 11.76 -1.27
CA LEU A 21 14.91 11.26 -1.95
C LEU A 21 15.55 12.35 -2.83
N LEU A 22 14.76 13.03 -3.65
CA LEU A 22 15.21 14.07 -4.55
C LEU A 22 15.70 15.34 -3.84
N ALA A 23 15.38 15.51 -2.55
CA ALA A 23 15.88 16.59 -1.71
C ALA A 23 17.33 16.36 -1.22
N LEU A 24 17.88 15.15 -1.36
CA LEU A 24 19.26 14.88 -0.96
C LEU A 24 20.26 15.82 -1.64
N PRO A 25 21.22 16.42 -0.92
CA PRO A 25 22.23 17.32 -1.52
C PRO A 25 23.03 16.68 -2.64
N SER A 26 23.30 15.36 -2.52
CA SER A 26 24.03 14.60 -3.54
C SER A 26 23.28 14.41 -4.85
N LEU A 27 22.01 14.75 -4.93
CA LEU A 27 21.17 14.63 -6.12
C LEU A 27 20.76 15.99 -6.71
N GLN A 28 21.35 17.12 -6.24
CA GLN A 28 20.96 18.46 -6.72
C GLN A 28 21.67 18.88 -8.00
N ASN A 29 22.90 18.44 -8.21
CA ASN A 29 23.67 18.70 -9.44
C ASN A 29 24.26 17.39 -9.93
N LEU A 30 23.86 16.96 -11.13
CA LEU A 30 24.20 15.66 -11.69
C LEU A 30 24.72 15.79 -13.13
N GLU A 31 25.27 16.95 -13.49
CA GLU A 31 25.75 17.21 -14.86
C GLU A 31 26.75 16.15 -15.30
N GLY A 32 26.39 15.41 -16.36
CA GLY A 32 27.20 14.34 -16.93
C GLY A 32 27.21 13.03 -16.12
N GLU A 33 26.61 12.97 -14.94
CA GLU A 33 26.55 11.78 -14.10
C GLU A 33 25.67 10.69 -14.72
N ARG A 34 26.06 9.43 -14.51
CA ARG A 34 25.30 8.27 -14.95
C ARG A 34 24.58 7.65 -13.77
N VAL A 35 23.25 7.62 -13.84
CA VAL A 35 22.40 7.07 -12.78
C VAL A 35 21.66 5.83 -13.28
N LEU A 36 21.81 4.72 -12.56
CA LEU A 36 21.02 3.52 -12.76
C LEU A 36 19.83 3.55 -11.79
N LEU A 37 18.60 3.63 -12.32
CA LEU A 37 17.39 3.63 -11.52
C LEU A 37 16.76 2.22 -11.53
N ALA A 38 17.07 1.43 -10.50
CA ALA A 38 16.52 0.10 -10.29
C ALA A 38 15.14 0.22 -9.62
N ARG A 39 14.07 -0.20 -10.30
CA ARG A 39 12.68 -0.04 -9.83
C ARG A 39 11.74 -1.09 -10.41
N GLY A 40 10.47 -1.03 -10.06
CA GLY A 40 9.43 -1.78 -10.77
C GLY A 40 9.23 -1.28 -12.19
N GLU A 41 8.68 -2.12 -13.07
CA GLU A 41 8.38 -1.79 -14.48
C GLU A 41 7.49 -0.56 -14.59
N THR A 42 6.51 -0.45 -13.71
CA THR A 42 5.59 0.70 -13.61
C THR A 42 5.85 1.50 -12.34
N GLY A 43 5.61 2.81 -12.39
CA GLY A 43 5.77 3.71 -11.25
C GLY A 43 5.79 5.17 -11.70
N ARG A 44 5.90 6.10 -10.71
CA ARG A 44 5.96 7.54 -10.99
C ARG A 44 7.26 7.87 -11.74
N GLU A 45 7.16 8.68 -12.77
CA GLU A 45 8.33 9.13 -13.54
C GLU A 45 9.11 10.27 -12.87
N LEU A 46 8.56 10.84 -11.80
CA LEU A 46 9.12 11.99 -11.09
C LEU A 46 10.62 11.88 -10.80
N ILE A 47 11.09 10.71 -10.34
CA ILE A 47 12.53 10.55 -10.02
C ILE A 47 13.36 10.64 -11.31
N ARG A 48 12.99 9.91 -12.35
CA ARG A 48 13.71 9.92 -13.63
C ARG A 48 13.77 11.32 -14.22
N GLU A 49 12.62 11.94 -14.40
CA GLU A 49 12.49 13.27 -15.00
C GLU A 49 13.28 14.33 -14.22
N THR A 50 13.21 14.29 -12.89
CA THR A 50 13.96 15.23 -12.06
C THR A 50 15.47 15.02 -12.16
N LEU A 51 15.96 13.77 -12.15
CA LEU A 51 17.39 13.50 -12.29
C LEU A 51 17.91 13.92 -13.66
N GLU A 52 17.15 13.63 -14.72
CA GLU A 52 17.47 14.06 -16.10
C GLU A 52 17.49 15.59 -16.21
N SER A 53 16.53 16.31 -15.62
CA SER A 53 16.50 17.77 -15.60
C SER A 53 17.69 18.40 -14.86
N ARG A 54 18.34 17.63 -13.96
CA ARG A 54 19.55 18.01 -13.23
C ARG A 54 20.85 17.58 -13.93
N GLY A 55 20.77 17.16 -15.19
CA GLY A 55 21.91 16.82 -16.04
C GLY A 55 22.35 15.36 -16.02
N ALA A 56 21.64 14.47 -15.31
CA ALA A 56 21.98 13.05 -15.28
C ALA A 56 21.60 12.31 -16.57
N ARG A 57 22.40 11.29 -16.90
CA ARG A 57 22.03 10.25 -17.86
C ARG A 57 21.41 9.09 -17.12
N VAL A 58 20.08 8.97 -17.14
CA VAL A 58 19.36 7.95 -16.38
C VAL A 58 19.11 6.71 -17.22
N THR A 59 19.51 5.55 -16.70
CA THR A 59 19.15 4.24 -17.25
C THR A 59 18.19 3.55 -16.32
N LEU A 60 17.04 3.10 -16.83
CA LEU A 60 16.07 2.34 -16.07
C LEU A 60 16.45 0.86 -16.06
N LEU A 61 16.39 0.23 -14.91
CA LEU A 61 16.53 -1.21 -14.72
C LEU A 61 15.27 -1.77 -14.05
N PRO A 62 14.29 -2.25 -14.83
CA PRO A 62 13.11 -2.91 -14.26
C PRO A 62 13.51 -4.22 -13.58
N LEU A 63 13.23 -4.33 -12.27
CA LEU A 63 13.56 -5.53 -11.47
C LEU A 63 12.35 -6.41 -11.21
N TYR A 64 11.14 -5.85 -11.25
CA TYR A 64 9.90 -6.57 -10.99
C TYR A 64 8.71 -5.90 -11.68
N ARG A 65 7.67 -6.69 -11.90
CA ARG A 65 6.36 -6.23 -12.36
C ARG A 65 5.32 -6.52 -11.29
N ARG A 66 4.46 -5.52 -11.02
CA ARG A 66 3.26 -5.72 -10.21
C ARG A 66 2.12 -6.13 -11.11
N PHE A 67 1.35 -7.11 -10.68
CA PHE A 67 0.15 -7.54 -11.38
C PHE A 67 -0.90 -7.99 -10.37
N ARG A 68 -2.16 -7.89 -10.77
CA ARG A 68 -3.24 -8.48 -10.00
C ARG A 68 -3.30 -9.97 -10.31
N PRO A 69 -3.20 -10.87 -9.30
CA PRO A 69 -3.38 -12.30 -9.52
C PRO A 69 -4.79 -12.58 -10.06
N ASP A 70 -4.90 -13.51 -10.99
CA ASP A 70 -6.18 -14.04 -11.45
C ASP A 70 -6.65 -15.11 -10.45
N HIS A 71 -7.85 -14.91 -9.93
CA HIS A 71 -8.51 -15.86 -9.03
C HIS A 71 -9.76 -16.40 -9.71
N SER A 72 -9.95 -17.72 -9.67
CA SER A 72 -11.18 -18.31 -10.17
C SER A 72 -12.37 -17.93 -9.27
N PRO A 73 -13.61 -17.91 -9.81
CA PRO A 73 -14.80 -17.68 -9.00
C PRO A 73 -14.92 -18.65 -7.82
N GLU A 74 -14.45 -19.90 -7.96
CA GLU A 74 -14.42 -20.90 -6.90
C GLU A 74 -13.47 -20.51 -5.77
N GLN A 75 -12.25 -20.04 -6.11
CA GLN A 75 -11.26 -19.53 -5.12
C GLN A 75 -11.82 -18.34 -4.38
N ILE A 76 -12.45 -17.39 -5.08
CA ILE A 76 -13.06 -16.21 -4.46
C ILE A 76 -14.18 -16.63 -3.50
N ARG A 77 -15.09 -17.54 -3.92
CA ARG A 77 -16.15 -18.04 -3.04
C ARG A 77 -15.62 -18.77 -1.82
N ALA A 78 -14.61 -19.62 -1.99
CA ALA A 78 -13.99 -20.35 -0.87
C ALA A 78 -13.36 -19.39 0.14
N THR A 79 -12.58 -18.43 -0.35
CA THR A 79 -11.85 -17.48 0.51
C THR A 79 -12.78 -16.46 1.17
N LEU A 80 -13.68 -15.84 0.42
CA LEU A 80 -14.50 -14.74 0.94
C LEU A 80 -15.83 -15.24 1.54
N GLY A 81 -16.41 -16.31 0.98
CA GLY A 81 -17.68 -16.84 1.43
C GLY A 81 -17.54 -17.79 2.61
N THR A 82 -16.73 -18.82 2.47
CA THR A 82 -16.58 -19.85 3.51
C THR A 82 -15.81 -19.33 4.73
N PHE A 83 -14.74 -18.57 4.48
CA PHE A 83 -13.96 -17.95 5.56
C PHE A 83 -14.72 -16.79 6.24
N ALA A 84 -15.56 -16.06 5.47
CA ALA A 84 -16.38 -14.95 5.96
C ALA A 84 -15.61 -13.96 6.85
N PRO A 85 -14.60 -13.23 6.34
CA PRO A 85 -13.74 -12.39 7.15
C PRO A 85 -14.53 -11.29 7.87
N GLU A 86 -14.23 -11.04 9.13
CA GLU A 86 -14.77 -9.93 9.93
C GLU A 86 -13.94 -8.65 9.75
N ALA A 87 -12.64 -8.82 9.46
CA ALA A 87 -11.70 -7.74 9.19
C ALA A 87 -10.87 -8.03 7.94
N ILE A 88 -10.53 -6.97 7.23
CA ILE A 88 -9.72 -7.00 6.00
C ILE A 88 -8.59 -5.98 6.19
N VAL A 89 -7.37 -6.34 5.77
CA VAL A 89 -6.21 -5.45 5.82
C VAL A 89 -5.75 -5.16 4.40
N ALA A 90 -5.78 -3.89 3.99
CA ALA A 90 -5.37 -3.42 2.66
C ALA A 90 -4.33 -2.29 2.79
N LEU A 91 -3.04 -2.65 2.87
CA LEU A 91 -1.94 -1.74 3.20
C LEU A 91 -1.44 -0.89 2.02
N SER A 92 -2.21 -0.80 0.93
CA SER A 92 -1.93 0.14 -0.16
C SER A 92 -3.19 0.44 -0.97
N GLY A 93 -3.20 1.58 -1.69
CA GLY A 93 -4.28 1.89 -2.62
C GLY A 93 -4.40 0.88 -3.76
N GLU A 94 -3.29 0.28 -4.20
CA GLU A 94 -3.29 -0.78 -5.21
C GLU A 94 -3.95 -2.06 -4.68
N THR A 95 -3.62 -2.48 -3.46
CA THR A 95 -4.27 -3.62 -2.80
C THR A 95 -5.77 -3.38 -2.62
N LEU A 96 -6.16 -2.16 -2.22
CA LEU A 96 -7.57 -1.78 -2.13
C LEU A 96 -8.28 -1.84 -3.48
N ASN A 97 -7.67 -1.33 -4.56
CA ASN A 97 -8.25 -1.42 -5.90
C ASN A 97 -8.46 -2.86 -6.35
N ASN A 98 -7.50 -3.74 -6.05
CA ASN A 98 -7.64 -5.16 -6.35
C ASN A 98 -8.78 -5.81 -5.55
N LEU A 99 -8.93 -5.45 -4.27
CA LEU A 99 -10.05 -5.90 -3.44
C LEU A 99 -11.39 -5.41 -3.98
N ILE A 100 -11.51 -4.14 -4.36
CA ILE A 100 -12.73 -3.57 -4.97
C ILE A 100 -13.12 -4.36 -6.23
N ALA A 101 -12.14 -4.66 -7.09
CA ALA A 101 -12.37 -5.43 -8.31
C ALA A 101 -12.81 -6.88 -8.03
N LEU A 102 -12.32 -7.48 -6.93
CA LEU A 102 -12.79 -8.79 -6.47
C LEU A 102 -14.23 -8.73 -5.93
N CYS A 103 -14.57 -7.70 -5.14
CA CYS A 103 -15.92 -7.49 -4.61
C CYS A 103 -16.95 -7.31 -5.71
N ALA A 104 -16.62 -6.57 -6.78
CA ALA A 104 -17.52 -6.32 -7.91
C ALA A 104 -17.94 -7.63 -8.63
N ASN A 105 -17.11 -8.67 -8.56
CA ASN A 105 -17.36 -9.98 -9.17
C ASN A 105 -17.78 -11.05 -8.16
N SER A 106 -18.04 -10.66 -6.91
CA SER A 106 -18.40 -11.55 -5.81
C SER A 106 -19.84 -11.32 -5.37
N SER A 107 -20.57 -12.39 -5.04
CA SER A 107 -21.86 -12.30 -4.35
C SER A 107 -21.76 -11.99 -2.86
N HIS A 108 -20.52 -11.92 -2.30
CA HIS A 108 -20.28 -11.67 -0.89
C HIS A 108 -20.15 -10.19 -0.61
N ASN A 109 -20.94 -9.68 0.33
CA ASN A 109 -20.84 -8.29 0.79
C ASN A 109 -19.70 -8.15 1.78
N LEU A 110 -18.62 -7.48 1.35
CA LEU A 110 -17.48 -7.13 2.21
C LEU A 110 -17.47 -5.64 2.60
N TYR A 111 -18.40 -4.85 2.08
CA TYR A 111 -18.41 -3.40 2.24
C TYR A 111 -18.73 -2.93 3.66
N ASP A 112 -19.35 -3.79 4.48
CA ASP A 112 -19.67 -3.56 5.90
C ASP A 112 -18.61 -4.09 6.87
N ARG A 113 -17.58 -4.78 6.36
CA ARG A 113 -16.51 -5.33 7.19
C ARG A 113 -15.56 -4.24 7.68
N LEU A 114 -14.85 -4.52 8.77
CA LEU A 114 -13.75 -3.67 9.19
C LEU A 114 -12.67 -3.69 8.11
N LEU A 115 -12.26 -2.52 7.63
CA LEU A 115 -11.22 -2.40 6.61
C LEU A 115 -10.07 -1.56 7.16
N ILE A 116 -8.93 -2.20 7.43
CA ILE A 116 -7.70 -1.49 7.83
C ILE A 116 -6.99 -0.97 6.59
N VAL A 117 -6.69 0.32 6.59
CA VAL A 117 -6.02 1.04 5.49
C VAL A 117 -4.88 1.92 6.03
N PRO A 118 -3.85 2.23 5.21
CA PRO A 118 -2.61 2.83 5.72
C PRO A 118 -2.68 4.35 5.95
N ALA A 119 -3.65 5.06 5.37
CA ALA A 119 -3.69 6.53 5.40
C ALA A 119 -5.06 7.07 4.97
N ASP A 120 -5.33 8.35 5.29
CA ASP A 120 -6.59 9.04 4.99
C ASP A 120 -6.99 8.94 3.52
N ARG A 121 -6.06 9.19 2.60
CA ARG A 121 -6.32 9.10 1.16
C ARG A 121 -6.87 7.73 0.75
N VAL A 122 -6.38 6.65 1.35
CA VAL A 122 -6.84 5.28 1.05
C VAL A 122 -8.18 5.01 1.74
N ALA A 123 -8.41 5.59 2.93
CA ALA A 123 -9.69 5.53 3.61
C ALA A 123 -10.80 6.26 2.83
N GLU A 124 -10.50 7.43 2.28
CA GLU A 124 -11.42 8.17 1.40
C GLU A 124 -11.74 7.37 0.13
N GLN A 125 -10.73 6.77 -0.50
CA GLN A 125 -10.90 5.89 -1.64
C GLN A 125 -11.80 4.67 -1.31
N ALA A 126 -11.63 4.08 -0.13
CA ALA A 126 -12.46 2.98 0.35
C ALA A 126 -13.93 3.42 0.54
N ARG A 127 -14.16 4.58 1.17
CA ARG A 127 -15.51 5.14 1.35
C ARG A 127 -16.19 5.43 0.01
N ALA A 128 -15.45 6.02 -0.92
CA ALA A 128 -15.95 6.28 -2.28
C ALA A 128 -16.33 4.99 -3.03
N ALA A 129 -15.68 3.88 -2.71
CA ALA A 129 -16.00 2.56 -3.25
C ALA A 129 -17.15 1.84 -2.51
N GLY A 130 -17.67 2.42 -1.41
CA GLY A 130 -18.81 1.88 -0.66
C GLY A 130 -18.45 1.18 0.65
N PHE A 131 -17.18 1.11 1.06
CA PHE A 131 -16.82 0.58 2.38
C PHE A 131 -17.27 1.51 3.51
N THR A 132 -17.97 0.96 4.48
CA THR A 132 -18.58 1.73 5.57
C THR A 132 -17.66 1.88 6.79
N ASN A 133 -16.69 0.99 6.96
CA ASN A 133 -15.84 0.91 8.15
C ASN A 133 -14.33 0.90 7.85
N PRO A 134 -13.79 1.89 7.06
CA PRO A 134 -12.35 2.03 6.93
C PRO A 134 -11.75 2.62 8.21
N CYS A 135 -10.68 2.00 8.71
CA CYS A 135 -9.95 2.38 9.91
C CYS A 135 -8.45 2.48 9.62
N ILE A 136 -7.80 3.48 10.20
CA ILE A 136 -6.36 3.71 10.07
C ILE A 136 -5.73 3.38 11.41
N PRO A 137 -4.76 2.47 11.49
CA PRO A 137 -4.04 2.17 12.73
C PRO A 137 -3.09 3.31 13.11
N GLY A 138 -2.66 3.36 14.37
CA GLY A 138 -1.71 4.36 14.86
C GLY A 138 -0.35 4.33 14.15
N SER A 139 0.06 3.13 13.70
CA SER A 139 1.19 2.94 12.77
C SER A 139 0.98 1.66 11.93
N LEU A 140 1.85 1.46 10.93
CA LEU A 140 1.82 0.25 10.10
C LEU A 140 2.71 -0.87 10.67
N ALA A 141 3.14 -0.77 11.92
CA ALA A 141 3.77 -1.88 12.62
C ALA A 141 2.75 -3.00 12.89
N ASP A 142 3.18 -4.25 12.79
CA ASP A 142 2.29 -5.42 12.90
C ASP A 142 1.48 -5.40 14.20
N ASN A 143 2.12 -5.05 15.32
CA ASN A 143 1.45 -4.97 16.62
C ASN A 143 0.33 -3.92 16.67
N ASP A 144 0.52 -2.77 16.03
CA ASP A 144 -0.47 -1.70 16.00
C ASP A 144 -1.66 -2.07 15.12
N ILE A 145 -1.39 -2.73 13.99
CA ILE A 145 -2.45 -3.28 13.13
C ILE A 145 -3.29 -4.30 13.90
N VAL A 146 -2.64 -5.27 14.55
CA VAL A 146 -3.31 -6.31 15.34
C VAL A 146 -4.12 -5.71 16.49
N ALA A 147 -3.53 -4.77 17.24
CA ALA A 147 -4.22 -4.09 18.34
C ALA A 147 -5.45 -3.30 17.84
N THR A 148 -5.33 -2.63 16.68
CA THR A 148 -6.45 -1.90 16.08
C THR A 148 -7.57 -2.84 15.66
N VAL A 149 -7.27 -3.96 15.01
CA VAL A 149 -8.26 -4.97 14.63
C VAL A 149 -8.97 -5.50 15.86
N ALA A 150 -8.22 -5.90 16.90
CA ALA A 150 -8.80 -6.45 18.14
C ALA A 150 -9.73 -5.45 18.83
N ALA A 151 -9.30 -4.19 18.97
CA ALA A 151 -10.10 -3.14 19.59
C ALA A 151 -11.41 -2.85 18.83
N GLN A 152 -11.33 -2.80 17.50
CA GLN A 152 -12.49 -2.52 16.65
C GLN A 152 -13.50 -3.67 16.63
N LEU A 153 -13.05 -4.92 16.65
CA LEU A 153 -13.95 -6.09 16.70
C LEU A 153 -14.61 -6.23 18.07
N ALA A 154 -13.87 -6.06 19.18
CA ALA A 154 -14.43 -6.09 20.54
C ALA A 154 -15.52 -5.02 20.76
N GLY A 155 -15.39 -3.84 20.14
CA GLY A 155 -16.40 -2.79 20.20
C GLY A 155 -17.71 -3.12 19.46
N ARG A 156 -17.67 -4.03 18.47
CA ARG A 156 -18.86 -4.48 17.72
C ARG A 156 -19.70 -5.49 18.51
N ASP A 157 -19.07 -6.37 19.27
CA ASP A 157 -19.77 -7.38 20.09
C ASP A 157 -20.51 -6.74 21.28
N GLY A 158 -20.02 -5.61 21.81
CA GLY A 158 -20.65 -4.87 22.91
C GLY A 158 -21.90 -4.09 22.51
N GLY A 159 -22.14 -3.85 21.22
CA GLY A 159 -23.28 -3.06 20.72
C GLY A 159 -24.58 -3.86 20.46
N SER A 160 -24.51 -5.18 20.39
CA SER A 160 -25.68 -6.04 20.05
C SER A 160 -26.54 -6.47 21.25
N GLY A 161 -26.23 -6.00 22.46
CA GLY A 161 -26.81 -6.50 23.73
C GLY A 161 -27.85 -5.62 24.40
N LYS A 162 -28.37 -4.54 23.78
CA LYS A 162 -29.41 -3.70 24.41
C LYS A 162 -30.50 -3.28 23.44
N ALA A 163 -31.39 -4.19 23.11
CA ALA A 163 -32.76 -3.88 22.73
C ALA A 163 -33.67 -4.99 23.26
N LYS A 164 -34.20 -4.77 24.44
CA LYS A 164 -35.38 -5.44 24.97
C LYS A 164 -36.45 -4.40 25.16
#